data_07d66786abba0928f54b6c8228d3572a
#
_entry.id   07d66786abba0928f54b6c8228d3572a
#
_cell.length_a   1.000
_cell.length_b   1.000
_cell.length_c   1.000
_cell.angle_alpha   90.00
_cell.angle_beta   90.00
_cell.angle_gamma   90.00
#
_symmetry.space_group_name_H-M   'P 1'
#
loop_
_entity.id
_entity.type
_entity.pdbx_description
1 polymer ?
#
loop_
_entity_poly.entity_id
_entity_poly.type
_entity_poly.pdbx_seq_one_letter_code
_entity_poly.pdbx_strand_id
1 'polypeptide(L)'
;RANSHSNLELFTTLSHEGFPGHLYQTVFFGRTQPADIRYLITSGGYVEGWATYVESYGYQYAASLLTDKAASDLTALMWKNRCINLCIYSLLDTGIHYQGWNQTAALRFLQVFGIRDTKIASEIYQYIVETPCNYLKYYLGYLNFLDLKKKQQEKSGSSFDVREFHRKV
;
A
#
# COMPACT_ATOMS: atom_id res chain seq x y z
N ARG A 1 7.31 16.94 20.29
CA ARG A 1 6.23 16.60 19.33
C ARG A 1 6.76 16.16 17.94
N ALA A 2 7.87 16.73 17.44
CA ALA A 2 8.47 16.32 16.16
C ALA A 2 8.94 14.86 16.15
N ASN A 3 9.52 14.38 17.28
CA ASN A 3 10.06 13.01 17.37
C ASN A 3 8.99 11.90 17.30
N SER A 4 7.74 12.14 17.72
CA SER A 4 6.70 11.11 17.70
C SER A 4 6.20 10.81 16.30
N HIS A 5 6.12 11.81 15.44
CA HIS A 5 5.70 11.64 14.04
C HIS A 5 6.75 10.85 13.24
N SER A 6 8.03 11.24 13.40
CA SER A 6 9.16 10.53 12.78
C SER A 6 9.26 9.06 13.24
N ASN A 7 8.97 8.78 14.53
CA ASN A 7 8.98 7.41 15.04
C ASN A 7 7.86 6.54 14.45
N LEU A 8 6.66 7.11 14.25
CA LEU A 8 5.56 6.39 13.61
C LEU A 8 5.86 6.08 12.15
N GLU A 9 6.38 7.04 11.40
CA GLU A 9 6.80 6.83 10.01
C GLU A 9 7.88 5.75 9.90
N LEU A 10 8.89 5.80 10.78
CA LEU A 10 9.92 4.77 10.84
C LEU A 10 9.32 3.39 11.14
N PHE A 11 8.42 3.31 12.12
CA PHE A 11 7.78 2.04 12.51
C PHE A 11 6.96 1.45 11.35
N THR A 12 6.14 2.25 10.68
CA THR A 12 5.32 1.77 9.56
C THR A 12 6.15 1.45 8.32
N THR A 13 7.23 2.20 8.06
CA THR A 13 8.21 1.87 7.02
C THR A 13 8.91 0.54 7.33
N LEU A 14 9.36 0.32 8.56
CA LEU A 14 9.95 -0.96 8.96
C LEU A 14 8.95 -2.12 8.89
N SER A 15 7.67 -1.87 9.13
CA SER A 15 6.62 -2.87 8.93
C SER A 15 6.46 -3.24 7.45
N HIS A 16 6.62 -2.28 6.54
CA HIS A 16 6.55 -2.48 5.09
C HIS A 16 7.83 -3.15 4.56
N GLU A 17 9.00 -2.60 4.85
CA GLU A 17 10.29 -3.06 4.29
C GLU A 17 10.85 -4.30 5.01
N GLY A 18 10.68 -4.39 6.32
CA GLY A 18 11.28 -5.41 7.17
C GLY A 18 10.31 -6.53 7.53
N PHE A 19 9.92 -6.55 8.81
CA PHE A 19 8.99 -7.53 9.35
C PHE A 19 7.69 -6.84 9.80
N PRO A 20 6.53 -7.33 9.34
CA PRO A 20 6.26 -8.54 8.54
C PRO A 20 6.19 -8.33 7.01
N GLY A 21 6.77 -7.25 6.49
CA GLY A 21 6.72 -6.86 5.07
C GLY A 21 7.69 -7.63 4.15
N HIS A 22 8.41 -6.89 3.29
CA HIS A 22 9.22 -7.45 2.21
C HIS A 22 10.27 -8.48 2.66
N LEU A 23 11.01 -8.18 3.73
CA LEU A 23 12.03 -9.11 4.24
C LEU A 23 11.42 -10.44 4.67
N TYR A 24 10.33 -10.38 5.44
CA TYR A 24 9.62 -11.58 5.88
C TYR A 24 9.06 -12.37 4.70
N GLN A 25 8.37 -11.71 3.78
CA GLN A 25 7.79 -12.32 2.58
C GLN A 25 8.86 -13.05 1.76
N THR A 26 10.00 -12.40 1.50
CA THR A 26 11.12 -12.97 0.73
C THR A 26 11.70 -14.22 1.40
N VAL A 27 11.95 -14.15 2.71
CA VAL A 27 12.50 -15.28 3.48
C VAL A 27 11.47 -16.44 3.55
N PHE A 28 10.21 -16.11 3.78
CA PHE A 28 9.15 -17.13 3.84
C PHE A 28 8.96 -17.81 2.49
N PHE A 29 8.89 -17.02 1.40
CA PHE A 29 8.79 -17.55 0.04
C PHE A 29 9.94 -18.50 -0.30
N GLY A 30 11.19 -18.10 0.01
CA GLY A 30 12.36 -18.97 -0.22
C GLY A 30 12.27 -20.30 0.54
N ARG A 31 11.70 -20.30 1.76
CA ARG A 31 11.52 -21.52 2.55
C ARG A 31 10.49 -22.49 1.97
N THR A 32 9.57 -22.02 1.13
CA THR A 32 8.58 -22.89 0.44
C THR A 32 9.19 -23.68 -0.72
N GLN A 33 10.47 -23.43 -1.03
CA GLN A 33 11.18 -24.06 -2.15
C GLN A 33 10.38 -24.02 -3.47
N PRO A 34 9.95 -22.84 -3.93
CA PRO A 34 9.16 -22.72 -5.14
C PRO A 34 9.99 -23.12 -6.37
N ALA A 35 9.31 -23.46 -7.46
CA ALA A 35 9.99 -23.74 -8.72
C ALA A 35 10.84 -22.53 -9.16
N ASP A 36 12.02 -22.78 -9.75
CA ASP A 36 13.02 -21.75 -10.11
C ASP A 36 12.45 -20.59 -10.93
N ILE A 37 11.50 -20.88 -11.81
CA ILE A 37 10.82 -19.87 -12.63
C ILE A 37 10.14 -18.79 -11.78
N ARG A 38 9.70 -19.11 -10.57
CA ARG A 38 9.05 -18.16 -9.67
C ARG A 38 10.00 -17.13 -9.04
N TYR A 39 11.29 -17.40 -9.06
CA TYR A 39 12.31 -16.41 -8.69
C TYR A 39 12.60 -15.43 -9.83
N LEU A 40 12.34 -15.81 -11.07
CA LEU A 40 12.56 -14.99 -12.26
C LEU A 40 11.34 -14.14 -12.62
N ILE A 41 10.13 -14.62 -12.33
CA ILE A 41 8.88 -13.92 -12.61
C ILE A 41 8.34 -13.34 -11.31
N THR A 42 8.50 -12.03 -11.12
CA THR A 42 7.96 -11.31 -9.97
C THR A 42 6.60 -10.69 -10.31
N SER A 43 5.66 -10.77 -9.37
CA SER A 43 4.38 -10.05 -9.44
C SER A 43 4.44 -8.85 -8.51
N GLY A 44 4.58 -7.64 -9.08
CA GLY A 44 4.65 -6.41 -8.29
C GLY A 44 3.43 -6.21 -7.39
N GLY A 45 2.23 -6.55 -7.89
CA GLY A 45 1.00 -6.47 -7.10
C GLY A 45 0.97 -7.44 -5.91
N TYR A 46 1.61 -8.60 -6.02
CA TYR A 46 1.77 -9.53 -4.90
C TYR A 46 2.80 -9.01 -3.88
N VAL A 47 3.95 -8.57 -4.35
CA VAL A 47 5.05 -8.11 -3.49
C VAL A 47 4.67 -6.83 -2.74
N GLU A 48 4.29 -5.78 -3.47
CA GLU A 48 3.92 -4.48 -2.86
C GLU A 48 2.57 -4.54 -2.16
N GLY A 49 1.64 -5.33 -2.70
CA GLY A 49 0.33 -5.54 -2.09
C GLY A 49 0.43 -6.18 -0.71
N TRP A 50 1.28 -7.20 -0.55
CA TRP A 50 1.56 -7.79 0.76
C TRP A 50 2.16 -6.76 1.72
N ALA A 51 3.22 -6.07 1.32
CA ALA A 51 3.88 -5.09 2.16
C ALA A 51 2.93 -3.95 2.59
N THR A 52 2.09 -3.44 1.67
CA THR A 52 1.06 -2.44 1.97
C THR A 52 -0.04 -3.01 2.88
N TYR A 53 -0.42 -4.27 2.70
CA TYR A 53 -1.38 -4.95 3.55
C TYR A 53 -0.88 -5.06 5.00
N VAL A 54 0.37 -5.47 5.21
CA VAL A 54 0.93 -5.55 6.57
C VAL A 54 1.30 -4.18 7.15
N GLU A 55 1.65 -3.20 6.31
CA GLU A 55 1.78 -1.79 6.71
C GLU A 55 0.49 -1.29 7.37
N SER A 56 -0.70 -1.66 6.82
CA SER A 56 -1.99 -1.30 7.41
C SER A 56 -2.17 -1.83 8.85
N TYR A 57 -1.67 -3.02 9.12
CA TYR A 57 -1.62 -3.58 10.49
C TYR A 57 -0.62 -2.82 11.37
N GLY A 58 0.50 -2.38 10.81
CA GLY A 58 1.46 -1.53 11.52
C GLY A 58 0.79 -0.27 12.07
N TYR A 59 0.00 0.43 11.25
CA TYR A 59 -0.78 1.59 11.70
C TYR A 59 -1.81 1.23 12.78
N GLN A 60 -2.56 0.14 12.60
CA GLN A 60 -3.55 -0.30 13.57
C GLN A 60 -2.90 -0.68 14.92
N TYR A 61 -1.79 -1.40 14.86
CA TYR A 61 -1.04 -1.78 16.05
C TYR A 61 -0.47 -0.57 16.78
N ALA A 62 0.16 0.36 16.06
CA ALA A 62 0.66 1.59 16.64
C ALA A 62 -0.46 2.39 17.33
N ALA A 63 -1.62 2.53 16.68
CA ALA A 63 -2.77 3.21 17.27
C ALA A 63 -3.26 2.53 18.55
N SER A 64 -3.24 1.19 18.62
CA SER A 64 -3.68 0.43 19.79
C SER A 64 -2.76 0.55 21.00
N LEU A 65 -1.49 0.92 20.80
CA LEU A 65 -0.52 1.13 21.90
C LEU A 65 -0.63 2.53 22.53
N LEU A 66 -1.35 3.45 21.90
CA LEU A 66 -1.47 4.82 22.36
C LEU A 66 -2.63 4.94 23.35
N THR A 67 -2.34 5.48 24.54
CA THR A 67 -3.35 5.75 25.58
C THR A 67 -4.11 7.04 25.32
N ASP A 68 -3.48 8.01 24.64
CA ASP A 68 -4.13 9.23 24.19
C ASP A 68 -4.98 8.97 22.95
N LYS A 69 -6.29 9.20 23.08
CA LYS A 69 -7.24 8.98 22.01
C LYS A 69 -6.96 9.87 20.78
N ALA A 70 -6.57 11.11 20.98
CA ALA A 70 -6.27 12.03 19.88
C ALA A 70 -5.06 11.55 19.06
N ALA A 71 -4.01 11.05 19.71
CA ALA A 71 -2.86 10.46 19.06
C ALA A 71 -3.21 9.15 18.31
N SER A 72 -4.07 8.31 18.89
CA SER A 72 -4.58 7.10 18.24
C SER A 72 -5.42 7.43 16.99
N ASP A 73 -6.33 8.41 17.09
CA ASP A 73 -7.16 8.85 15.97
C ASP A 73 -6.30 9.48 14.85
N LEU A 74 -5.26 10.25 15.22
CA LEU A 74 -4.31 10.81 14.26
C LEU A 74 -3.55 9.69 13.51
N THR A 75 -3.12 8.65 14.23
CA THR A 75 -2.43 7.51 13.62
C THR A 75 -3.33 6.79 12.61
N ALA A 76 -4.61 6.59 12.95
CA ALA A 76 -5.59 6.03 12.02
C ALA A 76 -5.84 6.94 10.79
N LEU A 77 -5.85 8.27 11.00
CA LEU A 77 -5.98 9.24 9.93
C LEU A 77 -4.77 9.23 8.98
N MET A 78 -3.57 9.05 9.51
CA MET A 78 -2.35 8.93 8.69
C MET A 78 -2.41 7.74 7.74
N TRP A 79 -2.91 6.58 8.19
CA TRP A 79 -3.17 5.45 7.30
C TRP A 79 -4.17 5.79 6.18
N LYS A 80 -5.28 6.46 6.52
CA LYS A 80 -6.24 6.89 5.50
C LYS A 80 -5.63 7.86 4.49
N ASN A 81 -4.81 8.79 4.96
CA ASN A 81 -4.07 9.71 4.08
C ASN A 81 -3.10 8.96 3.16
N ARG A 82 -2.39 7.95 3.67
CA ARG A 82 -1.54 7.05 2.85
C ARG A 82 -2.36 6.37 1.75
N CYS A 83 -3.53 5.81 2.09
CA CYS A 83 -4.44 5.20 1.11
C CYS A 83 -4.94 6.20 0.06
N ILE A 84 -5.33 7.40 0.46
CA ILE A 84 -5.78 8.46 -0.46
C ILE A 84 -4.68 8.79 -1.46
N ASN A 85 -3.43 8.97 -1.00
CA ASN A 85 -2.30 9.27 -1.88
C ASN A 85 -2.06 8.14 -2.89
N LEU A 86 -2.04 6.88 -2.44
CA LEU A 86 -1.89 5.73 -3.34
C LEU A 86 -3.05 5.63 -4.35
N CYS A 87 -4.28 5.96 -3.93
CA CYS A 87 -5.45 5.98 -4.80
C CYS A 87 -5.34 7.08 -5.86
N ILE A 88 -4.93 8.30 -5.48
CA ILE A 88 -4.74 9.43 -6.41
C ILE A 88 -3.72 9.05 -7.49
N TYR A 89 -2.57 8.53 -7.10
CA TYR A 89 -1.54 8.12 -8.06
C TYR A 89 -1.99 6.94 -8.94
N SER A 90 -2.76 6.00 -8.40
CA SER A 90 -3.33 4.90 -9.17
C SER A 90 -4.36 5.38 -10.20
N LEU A 91 -5.18 6.36 -9.85
CA LEU A 91 -6.13 6.98 -10.77
C LEU A 91 -5.43 7.80 -11.85
N LEU A 92 -4.36 8.52 -11.51
CA LEU A 92 -3.52 9.22 -12.48
C LEU A 92 -2.90 8.25 -13.48
N ASP A 93 -2.32 7.15 -12.99
CA ASP A 93 -1.70 6.12 -13.83
C ASP A 93 -2.72 5.56 -14.83
N THR A 94 -3.90 5.18 -14.34
CA THR A 94 -4.99 4.70 -15.20
C THR A 94 -5.47 5.77 -16.16
N GLY A 95 -5.62 7.01 -15.70
CA GLY A 95 -6.04 8.14 -16.54
C GLY A 95 -5.04 8.42 -17.67
N ILE A 96 -3.75 8.42 -17.37
CA ILE A 96 -2.69 8.71 -18.34
C ILE A 96 -2.51 7.55 -19.33
N HIS A 97 -2.30 6.34 -18.83
CA HIS A 97 -1.89 5.22 -19.68
C HIS A 97 -3.04 4.47 -20.34
N TYR A 98 -4.22 4.45 -19.72
CA TYR A 98 -5.39 3.76 -20.27
C TYR A 98 -6.41 4.70 -20.93
N GLN A 99 -6.66 5.87 -20.31
CA GLN A 99 -7.64 6.83 -20.81
C GLN A 99 -7.04 7.93 -21.69
N GLY A 100 -5.71 7.99 -21.83
CA GLY A 100 -5.02 8.96 -22.66
C GLY A 100 -5.04 10.40 -22.14
N TRP A 101 -5.06 10.58 -20.79
CA TRP A 101 -4.99 11.93 -20.22
C TRP A 101 -3.67 12.60 -20.57
N ASN A 102 -3.78 13.79 -21.12
CA ASN A 102 -2.63 14.67 -21.27
C ASN A 102 -2.31 15.39 -19.96
N GLN A 103 -1.20 16.11 -19.94
CA GLN A 103 -0.74 16.86 -18.77
C GLN A 103 -1.83 17.81 -18.22
N THR A 104 -2.56 18.51 -19.09
CA THR A 104 -3.62 19.44 -18.67
C THR A 104 -4.74 18.72 -17.92
N ALA A 105 -5.17 17.55 -18.38
CA ALA A 105 -6.18 16.74 -17.71
C ALA A 105 -5.68 16.23 -16.34
N ALA A 106 -4.43 15.75 -16.30
CA ALA A 106 -3.81 15.29 -15.05
C ALA A 106 -3.67 16.42 -14.02
N LEU A 107 -3.24 17.62 -14.45
CA LEU A 107 -3.15 18.79 -13.59
C LEU A 107 -4.53 19.20 -13.00
N ARG A 108 -5.58 19.19 -13.83
CA ARG A 108 -6.95 19.47 -13.36
C ARG A 108 -7.41 18.44 -12.30
N PHE A 109 -7.11 17.18 -12.53
CA PHE A 109 -7.41 16.11 -11.56
C PHE A 109 -6.70 16.36 -10.23
N LEU A 110 -5.40 16.64 -10.25
CA LEU A 110 -4.61 16.91 -9.05
C LEU A 110 -5.10 18.14 -8.26
N GLN A 111 -5.59 19.18 -8.95
CA GLN A 111 -6.16 20.37 -8.32
C GLN A 111 -7.39 20.07 -7.44
N VAL A 112 -8.19 19.06 -7.79
CA VAL A 112 -9.34 18.60 -6.98
C VAL A 112 -8.90 18.13 -5.59
N PHE A 113 -7.69 17.55 -5.51
CA PHE A 113 -7.09 17.05 -4.27
C PHE A 113 -6.17 18.09 -3.59
N GLY A 114 -6.21 19.35 -4.04
CA GLY A 114 -5.47 20.44 -3.41
C GLY A 114 -4.04 20.62 -3.91
N ILE A 115 -3.56 19.83 -4.86
CA ILE A 115 -2.24 19.98 -5.49
C ILE A 115 -2.35 21.06 -6.59
N ARG A 116 -2.12 22.31 -6.21
CA ARG A 116 -2.32 23.50 -7.07
C ARG A 116 -1.04 24.03 -7.68
N ASP A 117 0.11 23.68 -7.11
CA ASP A 117 1.41 24.07 -7.67
C ASP A 117 1.62 23.35 -9.02
N THR A 118 1.70 24.12 -10.09
CA THR A 118 1.81 23.58 -11.45
C THR A 118 3.14 22.89 -11.70
N LYS A 119 4.21 23.30 -11.02
CA LYS A 119 5.52 22.66 -11.14
C LYS A 119 5.47 21.28 -10.51
N ILE A 120 4.99 21.18 -9.26
CA ILE A 120 4.83 19.90 -8.54
C ILE A 120 3.91 18.97 -9.34
N ALA A 121 2.76 19.47 -9.81
CA ALA A 121 1.82 18.68 -10.60
C ALA A 121 2.41 18.18 -11.92
N SER A 122 3.27 18.98 -12.57
CA SER A 122 3.99 18.57 -13.78
C SER A 122 5.05 17.51 -13.51
N GLU A 123 5.76 17.62 -12.41
CA GLU A 123 6.74 16.61 -11.95
C GLU A 123 6.04 15.27 -11.65
N ILE A 124 4.89 15.31 -10.98
CA ILE A 124 4.07 14.12 -10.74
C ILE A 124 3.62 13.49 -12.07
N TYR A 125 3.10 14.30 -12.99
CA TYR A 125 2.68 13.81 -14.31
C TYR A 125 3.82 13.11 -15.04
N GLN A 126 4.99 13.76 -15.11
CA GLN A 126 6.17 13.22 -15.78
C GLN A 126 6.62 11.90 -15.14
N TYR A 127 6.66 11.85 -13.82
CA TYR A 127 7.03 10.64 -13.10
C TYR A 127 6.08 9.45 -13.41
N ILE A 128 4.76 9.70 -13.46
CA ILE A 128 3.77 8.66 -13.79
C ILE A 128 3.95 8.19 -15.25
N VAL A 129 4.19 9.13 -16.19
CA VAL A 129 4.47 8.79 -17.60
C VAL A 129 5.69 7.88 -17.73
N GLU A 130 6.75 8.15 -16.97
CA GLU A 130 8.01 7.41 -17.02
C GLU A 130 7.94 6.06 -16.30
N THR A 131 7.01 5.89 -15.35
CA THR A 131 6.92 4.69 -14.50
C THR A 131 5.52 4.10 -14.49
N PRO A 132 5.02 3.57 -15.64
CA PRO A 132 3.67 3.02 -15.75
C PRO A 132 3.44 1.87 -14.76
N CYS A 133 2.23 1.83 -14.17
CA CYS A 133 1.77 0.84 -13.20
C CYS A 133 2.54 0.83 -11.85
N ASN A 134 3.41 1.82 -11.60
CA ASN A 134 4.22 1.80 -10.39
C ASN A 134 3.37 1.88 -9.12
N TYR A 135 2.38 2.76 -9.04
CA TYR A 135 1.53 2.88 -7.86
C TYR A 135 0.35 1.90 -7.82
N LEU A 136 -0.08 1.40 -8.98
CA LEU A 136 -1.13 0.38 -9.06
C LEU A 136 -0.77 -0.88 -8.28
N LYS A 137 0.49 -1.32 -8.33
CA LYS A 137 0.95 -2.52 -7.63
C LYS A 137 0.77 -2.44 -6.11
N TYR A 138 0.90 -1.23 -5.52
CA TYR A 138 0.69 -1.01 -4.09
C TYR A 138 -0.79 -1.09 -3.72
N TYR A 139 -1.60 -0.21 -4.31
CA TYR A 139 -2.98 -0.04 -3.86
C TYR A 139 -3.91 -1.15 -4.33
N LEU A 140 -3.85 -1.54 -5.61
CA LEU A 140 -4.64 -2.67 -6.10
C LEU A 140 -4.16 -3.99 -5.48
N GLY A 141 -2.84 -4.15 -5.29
CA GLY A 141 -2.30 -5.29 -4.56
C GLY A 141 -2.86 -5.39 -3.14
N TYR A 142 -2.87 -4.28 -2.40
CA TYR A 142 -3.49 -4.20 -1.08
C TYR A 142 -4.97 -4.57 -1.09
N LEU A 143 -5.75 -4.01 -2.02
CA LEU A 143 -7.18 -4.32 -2.15
C LEU A 143 -7.42 -5.81 -2.48
N ASN A 144 -6.55 -6.42 -3.28
CA ASN A 144 -6.62 -7.85 -3.58
C ASN A 144 -6.40 -8.70 -2.31
N PHE A 145 -5.44 -8.34 -1.45
CA PHE A 145 -5.25 -9.03 -0.16
C PHE A 145 -6.46 -8.88 0.75
N LEU A 146 -7.08 -7.70 0.80
CA LEU A 146 -8.32 -7.50 1.56
C LEU A 146 -9.47 -8.35 1.02
N ASP A 147 -9.64 -8.41 -0.30
CA ASP A 147 -10.67 -9.23 -0.96
C ASP A 147 -10.46 -10.72 -0.71
N LEU A 148 -9.22 -11.20 -0.86
CA LEU A 148 -8.86 -12.59 -0.54
C LEU A 148 -9.16 -12.94 0.92
N LYS A 149 -8.80 -12.04 1.85
CA LYS A 149 -9.10 -12.23 3.26
C LYS A 149 -10.60 -12.29 3.51
N LYS A 150 -11.37 -11.36 2.95
CA LYS A 150 -12.83 -11.32 3.06
C LYS A 150 -13.45 -12.60 2.51
N LYS A 151 -13.08 -13.04 1.32
CA LYS A 151 -13.56 -14.30 0.73
C LYS A 151 -13.26 -15.52 1.60
N GLN A 152 -12.06 -15.55 2.19
CA GLN A 152 -11.71 -16.66 3.10
C GLN A 152 -12.50 -16.60 4.42
N GLN A 153 -12.77 -15.40 4.95
CA GLN A 153 -13.62 -15.20 6.11
C GLN A 153 -15.06 -15.68 5.86
N GLU A 154 -15.63 -15.29 4.72
CA GLU A 154 -16.97 -15.71 4.31
C GLU A 154 -17.07 -17.23 4.15
N LYS A 155 -16.03 -17.86 3.54
CA LYS A 155 -15.97 -19.31 3.35
C LYS A 155 -15.82 -20.11 4.66
N SER A 156 -15.00 -19.60 5.59
CA SER A 156 -14.66 -20.31 6.84
C SER A 156 -15.59 -19.98 7.99
N GLY A 157 -16.36 -18.89 7.91
CA GLY A 157 -17.24 -18.44 8.98
C GLY A 157 -16.52 -18.32 10.33
N SER A 158 -17.05 -18.92 11.37
CA SER A 158 -16.49 -18.90 12.72
C SER A 158 -15.15 -19.63 12.87
N SER A 159 -14.76 -20.46 11.89
CA SER A 159 -13.47 -21.17 11.89
C SER A 159 -12.35 -20.40 11.20
N PHE A 160 -12.55 -19.14 10.83
CA PHE A 160 -11.51 -18.32 10.20
C PHE A 160 -10.35 -18.07 11.17
N ASP A 161 -9.15 -18.46 10.73
CA ASP A 161 -7.89 -18.16 11.41
C ASP A 161 -7.01 -17.28 10.52
N VAL A 162 -6.71 -16.08 10.99
CA VAL A 162 -5.88 -15.10 10.26
C VAL A 162 -4.45 -15.59 10.07
N ARG A 163 -3.89 -16.37 10.98
CA ARG A 163 -2.52 -16.92 10.85
C ARG A 163 -2.46 -17.96 9.74
N GLU A 164 -3.48 -18.84 9.67
CA GLU A 164 -3.62 -19.79 8.57
C GLU A 164 -3.84 -19.09 7.22
N PHE A 165 -4.60 -18.00 7.21
CA PHE A 165 -4.71 -17.17 6.01
C PHE A 165 -3.35 -16.63 5.59
N HIS A 166 -2.61 -15.98 6.49
CA HIS A 166 -1.29 -15.41 6.18
C HIS A 166 -0.26 -16.47 5.76
N ARG A 167 -0.38 -17.69 6.27
CA ARG A 167 0.50 -18.80 5.87
C ARG A 167 0.27 -19.28 4.43
N LYS A 168 -0.93 -19.06 3.89
CA LYS A 168 -1.34 -19.55 2.57
C LYS A 168 -1.16 -18.52 1.46
N VAL A 169 -1.17 -17.25 1.82
CA VAL A 169 -0.99 -16.13 0.89
C VAL A 169 0.42 -15.59 0.96
#